data_bac4cd8f4e0103fa34c1c5246e9e1a75
#
_entry.id   bac4cd8f4e0103fa34c1c5246e9e1a75
#
_cell.length_a   1.000
_cell.length_b   1.000
_cell.length_c   1.000
_cell.angle_alpha   90.00
_cell.angle_beta   90.00
_cell.angle_gamma   90.00
#
_symmetry.space_group_name_H-M   'P 1'
#
loop_
_entity.id
_entity.type
_entity.pdbx_description
1 polymer ?
#
loop_
_entity_poly.entity_id
_entity_poly.type
_entity_poly.pdbx_seq_one_letter_code
_entity_poly.pdbx_strand_id
1 'polypeptide(L)'
;MSSKLTPFTRPNFRETAREAVESQAPGLALTNRPRRNRKSDWTRRLVRENVLTAGDLIWPLFLIEGEKRRDPVAAMPGVERVTVDEAVREAERAARLGIPAIGLFPYTEASLRDARGSEALNAGNLVCRAVRAVKAAVPHIGIITDVALDP
;
A
#
# COMPACT_ATOMS: atom_id res chain seq x y z
N MET A 1 26.48 -27.32 27.19
CA MET A 1 25.79 -27.70 25.93
C MET A 1 25.70 -26.47 25.05
N SER A 2 26.55 -26.38 24.04
CA SER A 2 26.67 -25.19 23.18
C SER A 2 25.79 -25.39 21.95
N SER A 3 24.71 -24.64 21.86
CA SER A 3 23.80 -24.64 20.70
C SER A 3 24.48 -23.91 19.54
N LYS A 4 24.85 -24.63 18.49
CA LYS A 4 25.36 -24.06 17.24
C LYS A 4 24.16 -23.50 16.46
N LEU A 5 24.05 -22.16 16.42
CA LEU A 5 23.15 -21.45 15.51
C LEU A 5 23.64 -21.69 14.06
N THR A 6 22.82 -22.36 13.27
CA THR A 6 23.03 -22.46 11.82
C THR A 6 22.82 -21.10 11.17
N PRO A 7 23.73 -20.62 10.31
CA PRO A 7 23.56 -19.33 9.65
C PRO A 7 22.37 -19.38 8.68
N PHE A 8 21.52 -18.37 8.80
CA PHE A 8 20.38 -18.17 7.89
C PHE A 8 20.90 -17.83 6.49
N THR A 9 20.77 -18.79 5.57
CA THR A 9 21.05 -18.57 4.15
C THR A 9 19.82 -17.95 3.50
N ARG A 10 19.95 -16.71 3.02
CA ARG A 10 18.85 -16.04 2.27
C ARG A 10 18.54 -16.89 1.02
N PRO A 11 17.26 -17.27 0.79
CA PRO A 11 16.88 -17.94 -0.45
C PRO A 11 17.15 -17.01 -1.63
N ASN A 12 17.73 -17.59 -2.69
CA ASN A 12 18.00 -16.84 -3.92
C ASN A 12 16.71 -16.64 -4.70
N PHE A 13 15.96 -15.59 -4.38
CA PHE A 13 14.67 -15.25 -5.00
C PHE A 13 14.71 -15.11 -6.52
N ARG A 14 15.89 -14.94 -7.12
CA ARG A 14 16.04 -14.86 -8.57
C ARG A 14 16.00 -16.25 -9.24
N GLU A 15 16.42 -17.29 -8.54
CA GLU A 15 16.46 -18.65 -9.07
C GLU A 15 15.09 -19.33 -8.97
N THR A 16 14.43 -19.21 -7.81
CA THR A 16 13.09 -19.73 -7.60
C THR A 16 12.02 -19.04 -8.45
N ALA A 17 12.17 -17.74 -8.75
CA ALA A 17 11.27 -17.02 -9.65
C ALA A 17 11.48 -17.43 -11.13
N ARG A 18 12.67 -17.82 -11.53
CA ARG A 18 12.92 -18.34 -12.89
C ARG A 18 12.28 -19.71 -13.12
N GLU A 19 12.44 -20.64 -12.19
CA GLU A 19 11.87 -21.98 -12.27
C GLU A 19 10.32 -21.98 -12.23
N ALA A 20 9.71 -21.07 -11.45
CA ALA A 20 8.25 -20.96 -11.39
C ALA A 20 7.63 -20.33 -12.67
N VAL A 21 8.37 -19.47 -13.38
CA VAL A 21 7.89 -18.83 -14.61
C VAL A 21 8.07 -19.75 -15.84
N GLU A 22 9.02 -20.68 -15.80
CA GLU A 22 9.22 -21.63 -16.92
C GLU A 22 8.15 -22.73 -16.98
N SER A 23 7.38 -22.98 -15.90
CA SER A 23 6.48 -24.14 -15.84
C SER A 23 5.01 -23.88 -16.19
N GLN A 24 4.52 -22.65 -16.35
CA GLN A 24 3.07 -22.41 -16.48
C GLN A 24 2.59 -21.32 -17.46
N ALA A 25 3.43 -20.61 -18.16
CA ALA A 25 2.96 -19.74 -19.22
C ALA A 25 3.04 -20.44 -20.58
N PRO A 26 1.97 -20.46 -21.41
CA PRO A 26 2.12 -20.82 -22.81
C PRO A 26 3.14 -19.86 -23.39
N GLY A 27 4.36 -20.36 -23.61
CA GLY A 27 5.46 -19.56 -24.05
C GLY A 27 5.08 -18.85 -25.34
N LEU A 28 4.96 -17.52 -25.29
CA LEU A 28 5.02 -16.73 -26.50
C LEU A 28 6.31 -17.15 -27.19
N ALA A 29 6.21 -18.03 -28.19
CA ALA A 29 7.33 -18.51 -29.01
C ALA A 29 7.81 -17.36 -29.89
N LEU A 30 8.35 -16.32 -29.25
CA LEU A 30 8.95 -15.21 -29.95
C LEU A 30 10.30 -15.66 -30.48
N THR A 31 10.36 -15.87 -31.79
CA THR A 31 11.60 -16.22 -32.51
C THR A 31 12.67 -15.12 -32.41
N ASN A 32 12.26 -13.87 -32.10
CA ASN A 32 13.17 -12.77 -31.87
C ASN A 32 12.69 -11.85 -30.75
N ARG A 33 13.53 -11.65 -29.71
CA ARG A 33 13.32 -10.69 -28.60
C ARG A 33 14.35 -9.57 -28.69
N PRO A 34 14.09 -8.49 -29.42
CA PRO A 34 15.04 -7.37 -29.49
C PRO A 34 15.16 -6.70 -28.10
N ARG A 35 16.34 -6.86 -27.48
CA ARG A 35 16.64 -6.29 -26.15
C ARG A 35 17.70 -5.19 -26.18
N ARG A 36 18.08 -4.69 -27.34
CA ARG A 36 19.11 -3.67 -27.51
C ARG A 36 18.85 -2.47 -26.60
N ASN A 37 17.63 -1.97 -26.61
CA ASN A 37 17.24 -0.79 -25.86
C ASN A 37 17.04 -1.05 -24.34
N ARG A 38 17.15 -2.30 -23.91
CA ARG A 38 17.03 -2.70 -22.48
C ARG A 38 18.35 -3.12 -21.86
N LYS A 39 19.44 -3.17 -22.64
CA LYS A 39 20.75 -3.70 -22.21
C LYS A 39 21.44 -2.78 -21.20
N SER A 40 21.37 -1.47 -21.40
CA SER A 40 22.04 -0.48 -20.56
C SER A 40 21.04 0.53 -19.97
N ASP A 41 21.44 1.21 -18.90
CA ASP A 41 20.55 2.18 -18.23
C ASP A 41 20.27 3.38 -19.15
N TRP A 42 21.28 3.92 -19.81
CA TRP A 42 21.10 5.08 -20.69
C TRP A 42 20.16 4.79 -21.86
N THR A 43 20.20 3.58 -22.46
CA THR A 43 19.27 3.22 -23.55
C THR A 43 17.84 3.06 -23.02
N ARG A 44 17.64 2.45 -21.83
CA ARG A 44 16.33 2.37 -21.21
C ARG A 44 15.75 3.77 -20.92
N ARG A 45 16.59 4.69 -20.45
CA ARG A 45 16.17 6.08 -20.19
C ARG A 45 15.80 6.82 -21.47
N LEU A 46 16.57 6.60 -22.56
CA LEU A 46 16.33 7.25 -23.84
C LEU A 46 15.00 6.85 -24.49
N VAL A 47 14.62 5.57 -24.37
CA VAL A 47 13.39 5.04 -24.99
C VAL A 47 12.21 4.93 -24.01
N ARG A 48 12.32 5.53 -22.83
CA ARG A 48 11.26 5.50 -21.83
C ARG A 48 10.08 6.37 -22.30
N GLU A 49 8.91 5.77 -22.44
CA GLU A 49 7.66 6.45 -22.80
C GLU A 49 6.93 6.98 -21.54
N ASN A 50 7.08 6.28 -20.41
CA ASN A 50 6.42 6.64 -19.17
C ASN A 50 7.45 7.01 -18.08
N VAL A 51 7.14 8.02 -17.28
CA VAL A 51 7.92 8.43 -16.11
C VAL A 51 7.03 8.28 -14.90
N LEU A 52 7.46 7.49 -13.93
CA LEU A 52 6.78 7.40 -12.64
C LEU A 52 7.30 8.49 -11.71
N THR A 53 6.40 9.31 -11.20
CA THR A 53 6.67 10.38 -10.24
C THR A 53 5.84 10.21 -8.97
N ALA A 54 6.11 11.01 -7.94
CA ALA A 54 5.27 11.02 -6.74
C ALA A 54 3.82 11.41 -7.06
N GLY A 55 3.60 12.22 -8.11
CA GLY A 55 2.29 12.63 -8.58
C GLY A 55 1.41 11.50 -9.14
N ASP A 56 2.00 10.34 -9.42
CA ASP A 56 1.30 9.16 -9.94
C ASP A 56 0.89 8.19 -8.81
N LEU A 57 1.18 8.52 -7.56
CA LEU A 57 0.99 7.63 -6.42
C LEU A 57 -0.26 7.98 -5.61
N ILE A 58 -0.88 6.95 -5.05
CA ILE A 58 -1.88 7.05 -3.99
C ILE A 58 -1.32 6.31 -2.78
N TRP A 59 -1.28 6.96 -1.61
CA TRP A 59 -0.76 6.32 -0.40
C TRP A 59 -1.91 5.68 0.41
N PRO A 60 -1.99 4.34 0.52
CA PRO A 60 -3.01 3.68 1.32
C PRO A 60 -2.68 3.79 2.82
N LEU A 61 -3.68 4.13 3.64
CA LEU A 61 -3.61 4.18 5.09
C LEU A 61 -4.69 3.29 5.70
N PHE A 62 -4.29 2.39 6.58
CA PHE A 62 -5.21 1.56 7.36
C PHE A 62 -5.50 2.25 8.68
N LEU A 63 -6.78 2.42 8.99
CA LEU A 63 -7.24 3.16 10.17
C LEU A 63 -7.66 2.21 11.29
N ILE A 64 -7.37 2.61 12.53
CA ILE A 64 -7.90 1.99 13.76
C ILE A 64 -8.44 3.05 14.71
N GLU A 65 -9.27 2.61 15.65
CA GLU A 65 -9.74 3.45 16.75
C GLU A 65 -8.63 3.72 17.77
N GLY A 66 -8.77 4.83 18.50
CA GLY A 66 -7.86 5.26 19.55
C GLY A 66 -7.16 6.58 19.25
N GLU A 67 -6.09 6.83 20.00
CA GLU A 67 -5.25 8.03 19.88
C GLU A 67 -3.77 7.66 19.94
N LYS A 68 -2.94 8.33 19.16
CA LYS A 68 -1.47 8.22 19.15
C LYS A 68 -0.96 6.77 19.08
N ARG A 69 -1.63 5.95 18.27
CA ARG A 69 -1.36 4.52 18.22
C ARG A 69 -1.06 4.10 16.77
N ARG A 70 -0.10 3.18 16.66
CA ARG A 70 0.29 2.50 15.43
C ARG A 70 0.41 1.01 15.72
N ASP A 71 -0.35 0.19 15.00
CA ASP A 71 -0.35 -1.27 15.16
C ASP A 71 0.19 -1.94 13.90
N PRO A 72 1.29 -2.67 13.97
CA PRO A 72 1.81 -3.43 12.85
C PRO A 72 0.80 -4.45 12.31
N VAL A 73 0.70 -4.55 11.00
CA VAL A 73 -0.10 -5.59 10.33
C VAL A 73 0.79 -6.81 10.10
N ALA A 74 0.58 -7.87 10.88
CA ALA A 74 1.44 -9.06 10.88
C ALA A 74 1.61 -9.70 9.49
N ALA A 75 0.56 -9.70 8.65
CA ALA A 75 0.58 -10.24 7.31
C ALA A 75 1.26 -9.32 6.27
N MET A 76 1.56 -8.05 6.64
CA MET A 76 2.10 -7.04 5.73
C MET A 76 3.30 -6.33 6.39
N PRO A 77 4.51 -6.90 6.31
CA PRO A 77 5.69 -6.33 6.95
C PRO A 77 5.95 -4.87 6.53
N GLY A 78 6.10 -3.97 7.52
CA GLY A 78 6.31 -2.54 7.29
C GLY A 78 5.03 -1.73 7.10
N VAL A 79 3.86 -2.36 7.18
CA VAL A 79 2.55 -1.69 7.14
C VAL A 79 1.95 -1.65 8.54
N GLU A 80 1.38 -0.51 8.91
CA GLU A 80 0.75 -0.28 10.20
C GLU A 80 -0.69 0.22 10.02
N ARG A 81 -1.56 -0.14 10.97
CA ARG A 81 -2.82 0.58 11.18
C ARG A 81 -2.54 1.79 12.05
N VAL A 82 -3.15 2.91 11.73
CA VAL A 82 -2.89 4.19 12.40
C VAL A 82 -4.19 4.82 12.90
N THR A 83 -4.13 5.50 14.02
CA THR A 83 -5.24 6.31 14.53
C THR A 83 -5.44 7.57 13.70
N VAL A 84 -6.58 8.26 13.87
CA VAL A 84 -6.95 9.44 13.07
C VAL A 84 -5.90 10.55 13.15
N ASP A 85 -5.35 10.81 14.32
CA ASP A 85 -4.30 11.81 14.53
C ASP A 85 -2.98 11.45 13.82
N GLU A 86 -2.63 10.16 13.80
CA GLU A 86 -1.47 9.67 13.06
C GLU A 86 -1.72 9.69 11.54
N ALA A 87 -2.96 9.39 11.08
CA ALA A 87 -3.33 9.50 9.69
C ALA A 87 -3.21 10.94 9.16
N VAL A 88 -3.51 11.94 9.98
CA VAL A 88 -3.26 13.35 9.64
C VAL A 88 -1.78 13.60 9.41
N ARG A 89 -0.89 13.09 10.27
CA ARG A 89 0.58 13.23 10.10
C ARG A 89 1.08 12.56 8.84
N GLU A 90 0.54 11.36 8.51
CA GLU A 90 0.88 10.69 7.25
C GLU A 90 0.36 11.46 6.02
N ALA A 91 -0.82 12.06 6.10
CA ALA A 91 -1.34 12.92 5.04
C ALA A 91 -0.46 14.17 4.82
N GLU A 92 -0.01 14.83 5.89
CA GLU A 92 0.97 15.91 5.80
C GLU A 92 2.29 15.46 5.17
N ARG A 93 2.75 14.25 5.54
CA ARG A 93 3.95 13.65 4.97
C ARG A 93 3.78 13.35 3.48
N ALA A 94 2.64 12.76 3.08
CA ALA A 94 2.30 12.50 1.68
C ALA A 94 2.33 13.79 0.85
N ALA A 95 1.70 14.86 1.36
CA ALA A 95 1.69 16.17 0.71
C ALA A 95 3.11 16.73 0.53
N ARG A 96 3.97 16.67 1.57
CA ARG A 96 5.38 17.09 1.47
C ARG A 96 6.19 16.29 0.46
N LEU A 97 5.87 15.02 0.25
CA LEU A 97 6.52 14.16 -0.75
C LEU A 97 5.96 14.35 -2.16
N GLY A 98 4.96 15.21 -2.35
CA GLY A 98 4.31 15.43 -3.63
C GLY A 98 3.33 14.34 -4.06
N ILE A 99 2.89 13.48 -3.11
CA ILE A 99 1.84 12.47 -3.35
C ILE A 99 0.49 13.18 -3.30
N PRO A 100 -0.32 13.14 -4.38
CA PRO A 100 -1.52 13.96 -4.50
C PRO A 100 -2.72 13.42 -3.71
N ALA A 101 -2.75 12.14 -3.39
CA ALA A 101 -3.89 11.51 -2.77
C ALA A 101 -3.52 10.40 -1.78
N ILE A 102 -4.39 10.20 -0.79
CA ILE A 102 -4.35 9.07 0.15
C ILE A 102 -5.61 8.22 0.01
N GLY A 103 -5.48 6.90 0.22
CA GLY A 103 -6.59 5.96 0.33
C GLY A 103 -6.83 5.61 1.80
N LEU A 104 -8.05 5.72 2.31
CA LEU A 104 -8.38 5.42 3.70
C LEU A 104 -9.17 4.11 3.80
N PHE A 105 -8.66 3.16 4.58
CA PHE A 105 -9.23 1.84 4.80
C PHE A 105 -9.46 1.63 6.31
N PRO A 106 -10.71 1.81 6.82
CA PRO A 106 -10.99 1.66 8.23
C PRO A 106 -11.04 0.19 8.65
N TYR A 107 -10.52 -0.09 9.84
CA TYR A 107 -10.80 -1.34 10.54
C TYR A 107 -11.98 -1.12 11.47
N THR A 108 -13.10 -1.77 11.17
CA THR A 108 -14.31 -1.73 11.99
C THR A 108 -14.25 -2.85 13.02
N GLU A 109 -14.40 -2.52 14.30
CA GLU A 109 -14.43 -3.48 15.40
C GLU A 109 -15.59 -4.47 15.23
N ALA A 110 -15.36 -5.74 15.60
CA ALA A 110 -16.36 -6.80 15.43
C ALA A 110 -17.70 -6.50 16.13
N SER A 111 -17.67 -5.77 17.24
CA SER A 111 -18.85 -5.35 18.00
C SER A 111 -19.75 -4.36 17.24
N LEU A 112 -19.21 -3.66 16.24
CA LEU A 112 -19.92 -2.68 15.40
C LEU A 112 -20.42 -3.28 14.09
N ARG A 113 -20.09 -4.56 13.85
CA ARG A 113 -20.47 -5.24 12.61
C ARG A 113 -21.82 -5.92 12.77
N ASP A 114 -22.74 -5.66 11.87
CA ASP A 114 -24.04 -6.30 11.82
C ASP A 114 -24.46 -6.63 10.38
N ALA A 115 -25.50 -7.46 10.25
CA ALA A 115 -26.00 -7.89 8.94
C ALA A 115 -26.59 -6.75 8.08
N ARG A 116 -26.80 -5.57 8.65
CA ARG A 116 -27.33 -4.39 7.96
C ARG A 116 -26.23 -3.41 7.54
N GLY A 117 -24.98 -3.63 7.96
CA GLY A 117 -23.91 -2.67 7.76
C GLY A 117 -24.18 -1.31 8.42
N SER A 118 -24.81 -1.31 9.61
CA SER A 118 -25.32 -0.08 10.25
C SER A 118 -24.21 0.94 10.51
N GLU A 119 -22.97 0.50 10.76
CA GLU A 119 -21.84 1.41 10.98
C GLU A 119 -21.49 2.22 9.71
N ALA A 120 -21.75 1.70 8.52
CA ALA A 120 -21.55 2.45 7.28
C ALA A 120 -22.47 3.67 7.18
N LEU A 121 -23.63 3.66 7.83
CA LEU A 121 -24.58 4.78 7.87
C LEU A 121 -24.28 5.78 9.01
N ASN A 122 -23.35 5.45 9.90
CA ASN A 122 -22.95 6.32 11.01
C ASN A 122 -22.07 7.47 10.50
N ALA A 123 -22.59 8.69 10.49
CA ALA A 123 -21.82 9.88 10.09
C ALA A 123 -20.61 10.18 11.01
N GLY A 124 -20.58 9.57 12.20
CA GLY A 124 -19.48 9.61 13.17
C GLY A 124 -18.49 8.46 13.07
N ASN A 125 -18.63 7.57 12.09
CA ASN A 125 -17.74 6.42 11.93
C ASN A 125 -16.27 6.83 11.72
N LEU A 126 -15.37 5.87 11.87
CA LEU A 126 -13.92 6.10 11.84
C LEU A 126 -13.46 6.79 10.55
N VAL A 127 -13.92 6.35 9.38
CA VAL A 127 -13.52 6.93 8.10
C VAL A 127 -14.02 8.36 7.93
N CYS A 128 -15.27 8.64 8.31
CA CYS A 128 -15.83 10.00 8.24
C CYS A 128 -15.10 10.99 9.17
N ARG A 129 -14.69 10.54 10.36
CA ARG A 129 -13.85 11.34 11.28
C ARG A 129 -12.47 11.60 10.69
N ALA A 130 -11.84 10.58 10.13
CA ALA A 130 -10.53 10.71 9.49
C ALA A 130 -10.57 11.67 8.29
N VAL A 131 -11.57 11.56 7.41
CA VAL A 131 -11.76 12.48 6.28
C VAL A 131 -11.85 13.93 6.77
N ARG A 132 -12.69 14.20 7.78
CA ARG A 132 -12.83 15.56 8.33
C ARG A 132 -11.51 16.08 8.91
N ALA A 133 -10.81 15.26 9.70
CA ALA A 133 -9.56 15.63 10.32
C ALA A 133 -8.46 15.91 9.29
N VAL A 134 -8.29 15.03 8.31
CA VAL A 134 -7.30 15.21 7.23
C VAL A 134 -7.62 16.44 6.40
N LYS A 135 -8.90 16.65 6.02
CA LYS A 135 -9.28 17.82 5.22
C LYS A 135 -9.13 19.14 5.97
N ALA A 136 -9.28 19.14 7.29
CA ALA A 136 -9.01 20.32 8.11
C ALA A 136 -7.51 20.66 8.15
N ALA A 137 -6.63 19.67 8.20
CA ALA A 137 -5.17 19.86 8.29
C ALA A 137 -4.51 20.03 6.92
N VAL A 138 -4.93 19.24 5.92
CA VAL A 138 -4.34 19.20 4.56
C VAL A 138 -5.44 19.35 3.51
N PRO A 139 -6.02 20.53 3.31
CA PRO A 139 -7.20 20.74 2.45
C PRO A 139 -7.00 20.32 0.98
N HIS A 140 -5.77 20.43 0.50
CA HIS A 140 -5.40 20.22 -0.90
C HIS A 140 -5.11 18.75 -1.26
N ILE A 141 -4.95 17.84 -0.27
CA ILE A 141 -4.71 16.41 -0.57
C ILE A 141 -6.00 15.73 -1.01
N GLY A 142 -5.93 14.88 -2.02
CA GLY A 142 -7.04 14.01 -2.44
C GLY A 142 -7.29 12.93 -1.39
N ILE A 143 -8.56 12.57 -1.15
CA ILE A 143 -8.92 11.44 -0.30
C ILE A 143 -9.79 10.49 -1.11
N ILE A 144 -9.42 9.23 -1.10
CA ILE A 144 -10.17 8.12 -1.70
C ILE A 144 -10.65 7.23 -0.56
N THR A 145 -11.93 6.93 -0.53
CA THR A 145 -12.52 5.99 0.42
C THR A 145 -13.26 4.90 -0.34
N ASP A 146 -13.30 3.73 0.24
CA ASP A 146 -14.18 2.67 -0.22
C ASP A 146 -15.62 2.94 0.26
N VAL A 147 -16.60 2.61 -0.58
CA VAL A 147 -18.03 2.66 -0.26
C VAL A 147 -18.53 1.24 -0.01
N ALA A 148 -17.76 0.48 0.79
CA ALA A 148 -18.09 -0.87 1.18
C ALA A 148 -19.13 -0.87 2.31
N LEU A 149 -20.12 -1.73 2.19
CA LEU A 149 -21.12 -1.99 3.24
C LEU A 149 -20.74 -3.21 4.09
N ASP A 150 -19.79 -3.99 3.65
CA ASP A 150 -19.20 -5.11 4.37
C ASP A 150 -18.25 -4.57 5.44
N PRO A 151 -18.53 -4.78 6.70
CA PRO A 151 -17.70 -4.30 7.79
C PRO A 151 -16.45 -5.18 7.99
#